data_fa0e316f22ad9d27eeff03dc4f92c272
#
_entry.id   fa0e316f22ad9d27eeff03dc4f92c272
#
_cell.length_a   1.000
_cell.length_b   1.000
_cell.length_c   1.000
_cell.angle_alpha   90.00
_cell.angle_beta   90.00
_cell.angle_gamma   90.00
#
_symmetry.space_group_name_H-M   'P 1'
#
loop_
_entity.id
_entity.type
_entity.pdbx_description
1 polymer ?
#
loop_
_entity_poly.entity_id
_entity_poly.type
_entity_poly.pdbx_seq_one_letter_code
_entity_poly.pdbx_strand_id
1 'polypeptide(L)'
;MKTLKSILTAFAMTVAATAGAQTLKMEPQVTGITTSEITAAVSLVVVKPEIKIEKLDPSVLTVTTNGKERDVLNVYPCDSRGAYNPEGQYLALGLSKISGWGTGISKTREGVWQKEYNVKVALKPGKTLKVGKQKFTAIECETNNALKDFISEADYFNKGTFTGRLTGKPGDVTLTYASYEPWSLQGDGVANPLIIWLHGGGEGGYDVSITLLGNEVVSLIRPEIQSHFTTEGGETGAYVLSVQCPTKWMGTSKGFGHGEYPSLYADVLKSCIDSFVDQHPDVDRNRIYLGGCSNGGFMTMHMLIRNPRYFAAAYPTCEAYMDQYISDTEIKMLAEENIWFVQSFDDTTVAAATHCIPTFQRLMRAGAKNVWMSMFESVMGMDDPGMPIMGHFAWCYVFNDAVTLSQEQTDGDVVPTNNGGGTVAPQGHANLFEWMNAQVLTAPEITNPRW
;
A
#
# COMPACT_ATOMS: atom_id res chain seq x y z
N MET A 1 -103.84 -2.78 -7.24
CA MET A 1 -102.64 -3.64 -7.01
C MET A 1 -101.59 -3.25 -7.99
N LYS A 2 -100.57 -2.49 -7.57
CA LYS A 2 -99.46 -2.13 -8.45
C LYS A 2 -98.17 -2.52 -7.65
N THR A 3 -97.44 -3.46 -8.21
CA THR A 3 -96.20 -4.00 -7.64
C THR A 3 -95.04 -3.05 -7.90
N LEU A 4 -94.42 -2.62 -6.80
CA LEU A 4 -93.13 -1.86 -6.83
C LEU A 4 -91.97 -2.82 -7.01
N LYS A 5 -91.19 -2.63 -8.08
CA LYS A 5 -89.89 -3.32 -8.26
C LYS A 5 -88.82 -2.41 -7.71
N SER A 6 -88.14 -2.87 -6.66
CA SER A 6 -86.91 -2.25 -6.10
C SER A 6 -85.74 -2.60 -6.94
N ILE A 7 -85.01 -1.60 -7.45
CA ILE A 7 -83.73 -1.75 -8.13
C ILE A 7 -82.67 -1.51 -7.07
N LEU A 8 -81.97 -2.56 -6.70
CA LEU A 8 -80.72 -2.46 -5.86
C LEU A 8 -79.55 -2.17 -6.81
N THR A 9 -79.00 -0.96 -6.73
CA THR A 9 -77.74 -0.60 -7.37
C THR A 9 -76.66 -0.87 -6.43
N ALA A 10 -75.84 -1.92 -6.71
CA ALA A 10 -74.63 -2.22 -5.95
C ALA A 10 -73.52 -1.25 -6.39
N PHE A 11 -73.12 -0.35 -5.52
CA PHE A 11 -71.95 0.47 -5.65
C PHE A 11 -70.71 -0.41 -5.30
N ALA A 12 -69.97 -0.88 -6.29
CA ALA A 12 -68.69 -1.46 -6.07
C ALA A 12 -67.68 -0.33 -5.76
N MET A 13 -67.39 -0.11 -4.50
CA MET A 13 -66.18 0.69 -4.11
C MET A 13 -64.96 -0.06 -4.49
N THR A 14 -64.32 0.33 -5.58
CA THR A 14 -62.94 -0.01 -5.88
C THR A 14 -62.07 0.77 -4.88
N VAL A 15 -61.63 0.12 -3.82
CA VAL A 15 -60.55 0.62 -2.99
C VAL A 15 -59.29 0.55 -3.84
N ALA A 16 -58.91 1.66 -4.42
CA ALA A 16 -57.57 1.83 -4.99
C ALA A 16 -56.60 1.78 -3.80
N ALA A 17 -55.98 0.64 -3.58
CA ALA A 17 -54.86 0.54 -2.68
C ALA A 17 -53.78 1.51 -3.18
N THR A 18 -53.67 2.66 -2.56
CA THR A 18 -52.47 3.51 -2.71
C THR A 18 -51.29 2.64 -2.30
N ALA A 19 -50.49 2.22 -3.27
CA ALA A 19 -49.24 1.54 -3.01
C ALA A 19 -48.42 2.49 -2.12
N GLY A 20 -48.44 2.25 -0.81
CA GLY A 20 -47.67 3.01 0.16
C GLY A 20 -46.18 2.96 -0.22
N ALA A 21 -45.48 4.01 0.04
CA ALA A 21 -44.04 4.06 -0.15
C ALA A 21 -43.40 2.87 0.57
N GLN A 22 -42.81 1.94 -0.17
CA GLN A 22 -42.11 0.77 0.40
C GLN A 22 -40.64 1.09 0.54
N THR A 23 -40.09 0.77 1.71
CA THR A 23 -38.67 0.86 2.01
C THR A 23 -38.05 -0.53 1.92
N LEU A 24 -36.98 -0.68 1.15
CA LEU A 24 -36.19 -1.89 1.10
C LEU A 24 -35.13 -1.83 2.21
N LYS A 25 -35.12 -2.83 3.07
CA LYS A 25 -34.09 -2.96 4.09
C LYS A 25 -32.91 -3.75 3.54
N MET A 26 -31.70 -3.24 3.75
CA MET A 26 -30.44 -3.91 3.44
C MET A 26 -29.54 -3.81 4.66
N GLU A 27 -28.95 -4.91 5.05
CA GLU A 27 -28.04 -4.99 6.19
C GLU A 27 -26.58 -4.97 5.69
N PRO A 28 -25.76 -3.96 6.06
CA PRO A 28 -24.33 -3.97 5.77
C PRO A 28 -23.64 -5.16 6.44
N GLN A 29 -22.81 -5.89 5.70
CA GLN A 29 -22.12 -7.09 6.18
C GLN A 29 -20.63 -6.82 6.37
N VAL A 30 -19.94 -6.52 5.29
CA VAL A 30 -18.49 -6.33 5.26
C VAL A 30 -18.16 -5.24 4.25
N THR A 31 -17.03 -4.58 4.43
CA THR A 31 -16.46 -3.65 3.46
C THR A 31 -15.19 -4.21 2.85
N GLY A 32 -14.91 -3.83 1.60
CA GLY A 32 -13.62 -4.05 0.97
C GLY A 32 -12.81 -2.76 1.02
N ILE A 33 -11.57 -2.86 1.47
CA ILE A 33 -10.62 -1.76 1.51
C ILE A 33 -9.61 -1.97 0.40
N THR A 34 -9.47 -0.96 -0.44
CA THR A 34 -8.42 -0.90 -1.46
C THR A 34 -7.50 0.26 -1.16
N THR A 35 -6.23 0.07 -1.39
CA THR A 35 -5.26 1.16 -1.31
C THR A 35 -5.36 2.04 -2.55
N SER A 36 -4.98 3.26 -2.36
CA SER A 36 -4.67 4.20 -3.42
C SER A 36 -3.36 4.91 -3.06
N GLU A 37 -2.83 5.64 -4.01
CA GLU A 37 -1.60 6.41 -3.88
C GLU A 37 -1.55 7.32 -2.64
N ILE A 38 -2.69 7.77 -2.15
CA ILE A 38 -2.75 8.74 -1.04
C ILE A 38 -3.30 8.17 0.26
N THR A 39 -4.04 7.07 0.23
CA THR A 39 -4.62 6.44 1.44
C THR A 39 -5.37 5.15 1.12
N ALA A 40 -5.70 4.38 2.15
CA ALA A 40 -6.71 3.32 2.06
C ALA A 40 -8.13 3.91 1.99
N ALA A 41 -9.01 3.31 1.21
CA ALA A 41 -10.41 3.72 1.10
C ALA A 41 -11.34 2.51 0.97
N VAL A 42 -12.59 2.66 1.42
CA VAL A 42 -13.63 1.68 1.14
C VAL A 42 -13.97 1.74 -0.34
N SER A 43 -13.76 0.63 -1.04
CA SER A 43 -14.02 0.45 -2.47
C SER A 43 -15.08 -0.61 -2.76
N LEU A 44 -15.50 -1.34 -1.73
CA LEU A 44 -16.55 -2.35 -1.83
C LEU A 44 -17.44 -2.28 -0.59
N VAL A 45 -18.76 -2.37 -0.79
CA VAL A 45 -19.74 -2.52 0.28
C VAL A 45 -20.58 -3.74 -0.01
N VAL A 46 -20.53 -4.73 0.86
CA VAL A 46 -21.39 -5.93 0.78
C VAL A 46 -22.60 -5.75 1.66
N VAL A 47 -23.78 -5.90 1.09
CA VAL A 47 -25.04 -5.76 1.81
C VAL A 47 -25.91 -7.00 1.62
N LYS A 48 -26.73 -7.31 2.66
CA LYS A 48 -27.75 -8.35 2.59
C LYS A 48 -29.13 -7.72 2.46
N PRO A 49 -29.75 -7.71 1.28
CA PRO A 49 -31.13 -7.27 1.15
C PRO A 49 -32.10 -8.25 1.84
N GLU A 50 -33.22 -7.76 2.36
CA GLU A 50 -34.29 -8.59 2.94
C GLU A 50 -34.99 -9.49 1.91
N ILE A 51 -34.86 -9.16 0.62
CA ILE A 51 -35.34 -9.95 -0.51
C ILE A 51 -34.21 -10.14 -1.53
N LYS A 52 -34.14 -11.30 -2.17
CA LYS A 52 -33.10 -11.59 -3.21
C LYS A 52 -33.27 -10.62 -4.37
N ILE A 53 -32.18 -9.96 -4.76
CA ILE A 53 -32.10 -9.06 -5.90
C ILE A 53 -31.11 -9.65 -6.90
N GLU A 54 -31.58 -10.04 -8.07
CA GLU A 54 -30.73 -10.64 -9.11
C GLU A 54 -29.97 -9.57 -9.92
N LYS A 55 -30.59 -8.40 -10.08
CA LYS A 55 -30.00 -7.29 -10.83
C LYS A 55 -30.42 -5.95 -10.23
N LEU A 56 -29.45 -5.09 -10.03
CA LEU A 56 -29.64 -3.73 -9.55
C LEU A 56 -28.84 -2.76 -10.43
N ASP A 57 -29.50 -1.76 -10.98
CA ASP A 57 -28.85 -0.70 -11.75
C ASP A 57 -28.11 0.25 -10.78
N PRO A 58 -26.78 0.36 -10.85
CA PRO A 58 -26.01 1.25 -9.99
C PRO A 58 -26.42 2.72 -10.12
N SER A 59 -26.95 3.13 -11.28
CA SER A 59 -27.32 4.52 -11.56
C SER A 59 -28.45 5.06 -10.69
N VAL A 60 -29.24 4.18 -10.05
CA VAL A 60 -30.34 4.58 -9.14
C VAL A 60 -29.88 4.75 -7.69
N LEU A 61 -28.63 4.35 -7.37
CA LEU A 61 -28.08 4.38 -6.02
C LEU A 61 -27.30 5.64 -5.73
N THR A 62 -27.34 6.08 -4.47
CA THR A 62 -26.35 6.95 -3.84
C THR A 62 -25.68 6.15 -2.74
N VAL A 63 -24.36 6.07 -2.77
CA VAL A 63 -23.55 5.54 -1.67
C VAL A 63 -22.70 6.65 -1.12
N THR A 64 -22.71 6.83 0.20
CA THR A 64 -21.83 7.79 0.89
C THR A 64 -20.91 7.08 1.86
N THR A 65 -19.69 7.57 1.95
CA THR A 65 -18.68 7.17 2.95
C THR A 65 -18.26 8.40 3.74
N ASN A 66 -18.43 8.38 5.06
CA ASN A 66 -18.23 9.54 5.93
C ASN A 66 -18.93 10.83 5.42
N GLY A 67 -20.17 10.67 4.92
CA GLY A 67 -20.98 11.76 4.37
C GLY A 67 -20.56 12.25 2.99
N LYS A 68 -19.53 11.69 2.36
CA LYS A 68 -19.09 11.99 0.98
C LYS A 68 -19.71 11.02 0.00
N GLU A 69 -20.34 11.53 -1.07
CA GLU A 69 -20.86 10.67 -2.16
C GLU A 69 -19.73 9.97 -2.91
N ARG A 70 -19.95 8.71 -3.26
CA ARG A 70 -19.03 7.85 -3.99
C ARG A 70 -19.68 7.37 -5.28
N ASP A 71 -18.89 7.28 -6.35
CA ASP A 71 -19.33 6.69 -7.59
C ASP A 71 -19.48 5.19 -7.43
N VAL A 72 -20.69 4.67 -7.77
CA VAL A 72 -20.97 3.24 -7.80
C VAL A 72 -20.68 2.72 -9.19
N LEU A 73 -19.58 1.97 -9.32
CA LEU A 73 -19.08 1.47 -10.61
C LEU A 73 -19.87 0.27 -11.10
N ASN A 74 -20.22 -0.63 -10.18
CA ASN A 74 -20.95 -1.85 -10.48
C ASN A 74 -21.73 -2.35 -9.25
N VAL A 75 -22.70 -3.24 -9.53
CA VAL A 75 -23.43 -3.99 -8.49
C VAL A 75 -23.60 -5.41 -9.00
N TYR A 76 -23.27 -6.40 -8.18
CA TYR A 76 -23.38 -7.80 -8.57
C TYR A 76 -23.77 -8.69 -7.38
N PRO A 77 -24.44 -9.85 -7.64
CA PRO A 77 -24.73 -10.83 -6.59
C PRO A 77 -23.45 -11.51 -6.12
N CYS A 78 -23.35 -11.74 -4.82
CA CYS A 78 -22.14 -12.27 -4.22
C CYS A 78 -22.43 -13.15 -3.00
N ASP A 79 -21.39 -13.77 -2.45
CA ASP A 79 -21.40 -14.37 -1.12
C ASP A 79 -21.26 -13.31 -0.02
N SER A 80 -21.18 -13.74 1.24
CA SER A 80 -21.09 -12.84 2.40
C SER A 80 -19.77 -12.07 2.49
N ARG A 81 -18.76 -12.45 1.69
CA ARG A 81 -17.44 -11.79 1.63
C ARG A 81 -17.22 -11.02 0.32
N GLY A 82 -18.24 -10.92 -0.54
CA GLY A 82 -18.18 -10.13 -1.78
C GLY A 82 -17.65 -10.88 -3.00
N ALA A 83 -17.31 -12.16 -2.90
CA ALA A 83 -16.94 -12.95 -4.06
C ALA A 83 -18.16 -13.19 -4.95
N TYR A 84 -17.99 -12.97 -6.27
CA TYR A 84 -19.09 -13.14 -7.23
C TYR A 84 -19.76 -14.51 -7.12
N ASN A 85 -21.06 -14.50 -6.93
CA ASN A 85 -21.89 -15.70 -6.89
C ASN A 85 -23.27 -15.37 -7.49
N PRO A 86 -23.61 -15.89 -8.68
CA PRO A 86 -24.88 -15.58 -9.34
C PRO A 86 -26.11 -16.03 -8.53
N GLU A 87 -25.94 -17.04 -7.66
CA GLU A 87 -26.98 -17.51 -6.74
C GLU A 87 -26.90 -16.88 -5.35
N GLY A 88 -25.98 -15.93 -5.16
CA GLY A 88 -25.75 -15.27 -3.88
C GLY A 88 -26.96 -14.50 -3.37
N GLN A 89 -27.06 -14.39 -2.05
CA GLN A 89 -28.11 -13.63 -1.35
C GLN A 89 -27.67 -12.22 -0.97
N TYR A 90 -26.41 -11.86 -1.28
CA TYR A 90 -25.81 -10.59 -0.98
C TYR A 90 -25.59 -9.80 -2.28
N LEU A 91 -25.42 -8.50 -2.13
CA LEU A 91 -25.00 -7.62 -3.22
C LEU A 91 -23.68 -6.96 -2.85
N ALA A 92 -22.73 -7.00 -3.75
CA ALA A 92 -21.52 -6.23 -3.72
C ALA A 92 -21.72 -4.93 -4.51
N LEU A 93 -21.46 -3.80 -3.89
CA LEU A 93 -21.45 -2.47 -4.50
C LEU A 93 -19.99 -2.04 -4.65
N GLY A 94 -19.46 -2.11 -5.86
CA GLY A 94 -18.12 -1.62 -6.18
C GLY A 94 -18.12 -0.10 -6.31
N LEU A 95 -17.22 0.56 -5.58
CA LEU A 95 -17.08 2.02 -5.57
C LEU A 95 -15.77 2.43 -6.26
N SER A 96 -15.73 3.65 -6.78
CA SER A 96 -14.46 4.26 -7.21
C SER A 96 -13.42 4.23 -6.08
N LYS A 97 -12.13 4.03 -6.41
CA LYS A 97 -11.07 3.95 -5.38
C LYS A 97 -11.09 5.19 -4.49
N ILE A 98 -11.09 6.39 -5.08
CA ILE A 98 -11.14 7.66 -4.35
C ILE A 98 -11.98 8.69 -5.09
N SER A 99 -12.67 9.54 -4.31
CA SER A 99 -13.25 10.81 -4.76
C SER A 99 -12.58 11.95 -3.98
N GLY A 100 -11.26 12.12 -4.16
CA GLY A 100 -10.45 13.17 -3.53
C GLY A 100 -10.12 12.93 -2.04
N TRP A 101 -9.37 13.86 -1.46
CA TRP A 101 -9.02 13.87 -0.04
C TRP A 101 -10.28 13.91 0.84
N GLY A 102 -10.39 13.02 1.79
CA GLY A 102 -11.50 12.97 2.76
C GLY A 102 -12.46 11.80 2.61
N THR A 103 -12.27 10.92 1.61
CA THR A 103 -12.94 9.62 1.55
C THR A 103 -12.07 8.50 2.15
N GLY A 104 -10.79 8.79 2.41
CA GLY A 104 -9.84 7.86 2.97
C GLY A 104 -10.13 7.47 4.42
N ILE A 105 -9.56 6.33 4.80
CA ILE A 105 -9.61 5.82 6.16
C ILE A 105 -8.46 6.45 6.95
N SER A 106 -8.78 7.11 8.06
CA SER A 106 -7.79 7.76 8.90
C SER A 106 -7.20 6.81 9.94
N LYS A 107 -5.99 7.12 10.39
CA LYS A 107 -5.33 6.47 11.52
C LYS A 107 -5.43 7.33 12.76
N THR A 108 -5.55 6.70 13.93
CA THR A 108 -5.48 7.40 15.21
C THR A 108 -4.01 7.72 15.56
N ARG A 109 -3.82 8.55 16.59
CA ARG A 109 -2.47 8.84 17.10
C ARG A 109 -1.77 7.62 17.70
N GLU A 110 -2.56 6.63 18.14
CA GLU A 110 -2.07 5.38 18.71
C GLU A 110 -1.64 4.36 17.61
N GLY A 111 -1.69 4.75 16.33
CA GLY A 111 -1.30 3.89 15.22
C GLY A 111 -2.26 2.71 14.99
N VAL A 112 -3.55 2.96 15.12
CA VAL A 112 -4.64 2.04 14.74
C VAL A 112 -5.62 2.75 13.82
N TRP A 113 -6.38 1.99 13.04
CA TRP A 113 -7.43 2.57 12.20
C TRP A 113 -8.51 3.25 13.06
N GLN A 114 -9.12 4.31 12.52
CA GLN A 114 -10.29 4.93 13.14
C GLN A 114 -11.39 3.88 13.31
N LYS A 115 -12.11 3.93 14.44
CA LYS A 115 -13.17 2.95 14.76
C LYS A 115 -14.47 3.25 14.03
N GLU A 116 -14.81 4.55 13.94
CA GLU A 116 -16.06 4.99 13.34
C GLU A 116 -15.82 5.36 11.88
N TYR A 117 -16.54 4.70 10.99
CA TYR A 117 -16.55 4.98 9.57
C TYR A 117 -17.97 4.72 9.06
N ASN A 118 -18.65 5.78 8.65
CA ASN A 118 -20.03 5.69 8.18
C ASN A 118 -20.07 5.24 6.71
N VAL A 119 -20.95 4.27 6.45
CA VAL A 119 -21.36 3.89 5.10
C VAL A 119 -22.87 3.91 5.04
N LYS A 120 -23.42 4.58 4.03
CA LYS A 120 -24.86 4.65 3.77
C LYS A 120 -25.15 4.38 2.32
N VAL A 121 -26.17 3.54 2.07
CA VAL A 121 -26.70 3.25 0.73
C VAL A 121 -28.16 3.73 0.67
N ALA A 122 -28.49 4.50 -0.32
CA ALA A 122 -29.82 5.07 -0.54
C ALA A 122 -30.22 5.06 -2.03
N LEU A 123 -31.48 5.27 -2.32
CA LEU A 123 -31.89 5.62 -3.70
C LEU A 123 -31.66 7.11 -3.96
N LYS A 124 -31.22 7.44 -5.16
CA LYS A 124 -31.16 8.83 -5.62
C LYS A 124 -32.54 9.49 -5.58
N PRO A 125 -32.63 10.78 -5.33
CA PRO A 125 -33.90 11.51 -5.29
C PRO A 125 -34.75 11.22 -6.53
N GLY A 126 -36.04 10.86 -6.30
CA GLY A 126 -36.99 10.55 -7.35
C GLY A 126 -36.81 9.21 -8.08
N LYS A 127 -35.77 8.45 -7.75
CA LYS A 127 -35.57 7.10 -8.30
C LYS A 127 -36.33 6.06 -7.49
N THR A 128 -36.63 4.95 -8.13
CA THR A 128 -37.31 3.80 -7.52
C THR A 128 -36.67 2.51 -7.97
N LEU A 129 -36.70 1.49 -7.12
CA LEU A 129 -36.21 0.16 -7.38
C LEU A 129 -37.38 -0.81 -7.55
N LYS A 130 -37.41 -1.59 -8.64
CA LYS A 130 -38.37 -2.69 -8.81
C LYS A 130 -37.66 -4.02 -8.61
N VAL A 131 -38.23 -4.87 -7.74
CA VAL A 131 -37.77 -6.24 -7.51
C VAL A 131 -38.99 -7.15 -7.63
N GLY A 132 -39.06 -7.91 -8.73
CA GLY A 132 -40.24 -8.68 -9.08
C GLY A 132 -41.44 -7.76 -9.26
N LYS A 133 -42.53 -7.99 -8.47
CA LYS A 133 -43.74 -7.18 -8.45
C LYS A 133 -43.72 -6.00 -7.47
N GLN A 134 -42.70 -5.93 -6.64
CA GLN A 134 -42.57 -4.88 -5.60
C GLN A 134 -41.83 -3.65 -6.13
N LYS A 135 -42.25 -2.47 -5.65
CA LYS A 135 -41.66 -1.20 -6.01
C LYS A 135 -41.25 -0.47 -4.72
N PHE A 136 -39.97 -0.20 -4.60
CA PHE A 136 -39.40 0.51 -3.45
C PHE A 136 -39.08 1.95 -3.82
N THR A 137 -39.36 2.86 -2.91
CA THR A 137 -39.10 4.31 -3.02
C THR A 137 -38.02 4.79 -2.10
N ALA A 138 -37.53 3.93 -1.20
CA ALA A 138 -36.43 4.18 -0.30
C ALA A 138 -35.61 2.90 -0.04
N ILE A 139 -34.35 3.07 0.35
CA ILE A 139 -33.48 2.03 0.93
C ILE A 139 -33.12 2.47 2.35
N GLU A 140 -33.20 1.54 3.28
CA GLU A 140 -32.69 1.66 4.66
C GLU A 140 -31.44 0.77 4.75
N CYS A 141 -30.25 1.40 4.69
CA CYS A 141 -28.96 0.72 4.76
C CYS A 141 -27.90 1.70 5.25
N GLU A 142 -27.50 1.59 6.51
CA GLU A 142 -26.49 2.46 7.10
C GLU A 142 -25.74 1.75 8.23
N THR A 143 -24.43 2.02 8.35
CA THR A 143 -23.61 1.59 9.48
C THR A 143 -22.53 2.62 9.80
N ASN A 144 -22.21 2.80 11.08
CA ASN A 144 -21.08 3.61 11.54
C ASN A 144 -19.84 2.75 11.84
N ASN A 145 -19.95 1.43 11.71
CA ASN A 145 -18.89 0.47 12.05
C ASN A 145 -18.39 -0.27 10.81
N ALA A 146 -18.31 0.41 9.66
CA ALA A 146 -17.93 -0.22 8.39
C ALA A 146 -16.52 -0.84 8.41
N LEU A 147 -15.65 -0.41 9.32
CA LEU A 147 -14.29 -0.96 9.46
C LEU A 147 -14.16 -2.04 10.54
N LYS A 148 -15.28 -2.51 11.11
CA LYS A 148 -15.25 -3.57 12.13
C LYS A 148 -14.82 -4.91 11.53
N ASP A 149 -15.29 -5.20 10.34
CA ASP A 149 -14.92 -6.37 9.54
C ASP A 149 -14.75 -5.94 8.09
N PHE A 150 -13.55 -6.08 7.57
CA PHE A 150 -13.24 -5.72 6.18
C PHE A 150 -12.36 -6.77 5.53
N ILE A 151 -12.35 -6.77 4.20
CA ILE A 151 -11.46 -7.55 3.35
C ILE A 151 -10.52 -6.60 2.61
N SER A 152 -9.29 -7.03 2.37
CA SER A 152 -8.30 -6.23 1.64
C SER A 152 -7.19 -7.11 1.08
N GLU A 153 -6.32 -6.54 0.24
CA GLU A 153 -5.10 -7.23 -0.20
C GLU A 153 -4.16 -7.56 0.97
N ALA A 154 -4.28 -6.87 2.13
CA ALA A 154 -3.51 -7.21 3.33
C ALA A 154 -3.87 -8.59 3.92
N ASP A 155 -4.99 -9.20 3.50
CA ASP A 155 -5.39 -10.55 3.93
C ASP A 155 -4.53 -11.65 3.29
N TYR A 156 -3.76 -11.32 2.23
CA TYR A 156 -2.76 -12.23 1.64
C TYR A 156 -1.44 -12.28 2.41
N PHE A 157 -1.29 -11.46 3.45
CA PHE A 157 -0.08 -11.42 4.26
C PHE A 157 -0.27 -12.18 5.57
N ASN A 158 0.72 -12.97 5.93
CA ASN A 158 0.87 -13.51 7.28
C ASN A 158 1.32 -12.38 8.21
N LYS A 159 0.78 -12.32 9.42
CA LYS A 159 1.11 -11.27 10.41
C LYS A 159 1.85 -11.89 11.59
N GLY A 160 2.93 -11.24 12.01
CA GLY A 160 3.76 -11.69 13.10
C GLY A 160 4.32 -10.57 13.95
N THR A 161 5.04 -10.96 15.00
CA THR A 161 5.76 -10.04 15.88
C THR A 161 7.16 -10.56 16.14
N PHE A 162 8.10 -9.66 16.35
CA PHE A 162 9.46 -9.97 16.78
C PHE A 162 9.85 -9.06 17.93
N THR A 163 10.36 -9.64 19.02
CA THR A 163 10.85 -8.90 20.19
C THR A 163 12.36 -9.00 20.26
N GLY A 164 13.01 -7.87 20.35
CA GLY A 164 14.47 -7.79 20.45
C GLY A 164 14.93 -6.53 21.16
N ARG A 165 16.24 -6.38 21.32
CA ARG A 165 16.86 -5.29 22.09
C ARG A 165 16.88 -3.98 21.35
N LEU A 166 16.64 -2.89 22.08
CA LEU A 166 16.84 -1.53 21.57
C LEU A 166 18.34 -1.25 21.37
N THR A 167 18.67 -0.56 20.29
CA THR A 167 20.01 -0.10 19.97
C THR A 167 20.45 1.02 20.93
N GLY A 168 21.58 0.83 21.60
CA GLY A 168 22.18 1.88 22.44
C GLY A 168 21.35 2.29 23.66
N LYS A 169 20.34 1.50 24.04
CA LYS A 169 19.49 1.74 25.20
C LYS A 169 19.09 0.41 25.85
N PRO A 170 19.05 0.31 27.21
CA PRO A 170 18.49 -0.86 27.88
C PRO A 170 17.00 -1.04 27.56
N GLY A 171 16.58 -2.31 27.46
CA GLY A 171 15.19 -2.71 27.24
C GLY A 171 14.98 -3.36 25.88
N ASP A 172 13.83 -4.01 25.77
CA ASP A 172 13.38 -4.70 24.57
C ASP A 172 12.23 -3.93 23.94
N VAL A 173 12.01 -4.18 22.66
CA VAL A 173 10.90 -3.64 21.89
C VAL A 173 10.33 -4.72 20.98
N THR A 174 9.02 -4.70 20.80
CA THR A 174 8.34 -5.57 19.85
C THR A 174 8.07 -4.79 18.56
N LEU A 175 8.53 -5.34 17.44
CA LEU A 175 8.13 -4.96 16.10
C LEU A 175 6.95 -5.83 15.68
N THR A 176 6.04 -5.27 14.90
CA THR A 176 5.08 -6.07 14.14
C THR A 176 5.56 -6.19 12.70
N TYR A 177 5.21 -7.27 12.03
CA TYR A 177 5.52 -7.42 10.61
C TYR A 177 4.41 -8.15 9.89
N ALA A 178 4.39 -8.01 8.57
CA ALA A 178 3.56 -8.78 7.67
C ALA A 178 4.42 -9.33 6.54
N SER A 179 4.24 -10.62 6.20
CA SER A 179 4.96 -11.30 5.15
C SER A 179 4.02 -11.85 4.09
N TYR A 180 4.38 -11.67 2.83
CA TYR A 180 3.80 -12.39 1.71
C TYR A 180 4.76 -13.53 1.35
N GLU A 181 4.23 -14.73 1.39
CA GLU A 181 4.97 -15.98 1.21
C GLU A 181 4.29 -16.75 0.07
N PRO A 182 4.64 -16.48 -1.22
CA PRO A 182 3.97 -17.08 -2.35
C PRO A 182 4.05 -18.60 -2.32
N TRP A 183 2.92 -19.26 -2.37
CA TRP A 183 2.86 -20.72 -2.35
C TRP A 183 3.64 -21.34 -3.53
N SER A 184 3.65 -20.69 -4.69
CA SER A 184 4.37 -21.17 -5.88
C SER A 184 5.89 -21.22 -5.69
N LEU A 185 6.45 -20.34 -4.85
CA LEU A 185 7.89 -20.32 -4.55
C LEU A 185 8.29 -21.38 -3.51
N GLN A 186 7.33 -21.76 -2.64
CA GLN A 186 7.59 -22.75 -1.62
C GLN A 186 7.70 -24.15 -2.24
N GLY A 187 8.90 -24.66 -2.41
CA GLY A 187 9.14 -25.99 -2.95
C GLY A 187 9.39 -26.03 -4.46
N ASP A 188 9.64 -24.90 -5.11
CA ASP A 188 10.13 -24.86 -6.51
C ASP A 188 11.57 -25.40 -6.64
N GLY A 189 12.26 -25.58 -5.52
CA GLY A 189 13.59 -26.21 -5.45
C GLY A 189 14.73 -25.21 -5.61
N VAL A 190 14.47 -23.92 -5.66
CA VAL A 190 15.46 -22.84 -5.72
C VAL A 190 15.29 -21.88 -4.55
N ALA A 191 16.32 -21.08 -4.30
CA ALA A 191 16.23 -19.99 -3.32
C ALA A 191 15.73 -18.72 -4.01
N ASN A 192 14.78 -18.03 -3.39
CA ASN A 192 13.98 -16.96 -3.97
C ASN A 192 14.28 -15.58 -3.37
N PRO A 193 14.06 -14.47 -4.11
CA PRO A 193 14.29 -13.12 -3.62
C PRO A 193 13.38 -12.73 -2.45
N LEU A 194 13.87 -11.81 -1.59
CA LEU A 194 13.10 -11.17 -0.53
C LEU A 194 13.11 -9.64 -0.70
N ILE A 195 11.94 -9.05 -0.81
CA ILE A 195 11.73 -7.60 -0.80
C ILE A 195 11.33 -7.16 0.60
N ILE A 196 12.06 -6.23 1.19
CA ILE A 196 11.74 -5.65 2.50
C ILE A 196 11.32 -4.21 2.33
N TRP A 197 10.20 -3.82 2.97
CA TRP A 197 9.73 -2.45 2.98
C TRP A 197 9.60 -1.89 4.39
N LEU A 198 10.13 -0.67 4.58
CA LEU A 198 10.09 0.08 5.84
C LEU A 198 9.18 1.30 5.71
N HIS A 199 8.21 1.39 6.59
CA HIS A 199 7.14 2.38 6.55
C HIS A 199 7.58 3.82 6.81
N GLY A 200 6.78 4.79 6.36
CA GLY A 200 6.94 6.21 6.63
C GLY A 200 6.58 6.63 8.07
N GLY A 201 6.83 7.87 8.41
CA GLY A 201 6.67 8.38 9.78
C GLY A 201 5.26 8.37 10.35
N GLY A 202 4.24 8.29 9.49
CA GLY A 202 2.83 8.25 9.90
C GLY A 202 2.25 6.86 10.15
N GLU A 203 3.03 5.80 9.99
CA GLU A 203 2.55 4.41 9.96
C GLU A 203 3.09 3.56 11.11
N GLY A 204 3.84 4.15 12.04
CA GLY A 204 4.26 3.49 13.27
C GLY A 204 3.08 3.06 14.14
N GLY A 205 3.24 1.97 14.87
CA GLY A 205 2.18 1.41 15.72
C GLY A 205 2.33 -0.09 15.92
N TYR A 206 1.20 -0.74 16.18
CA TYR A 206 1.11 -2.17 16.43
C TYR A 206 0.05 -2.86 15.54
N ASP A 207 -0.48 -2.17 14.55
CA ASP A 207 -1.38 -2.70 13.53
C ASP A 207 -0.68 -2.62 12.17
N VAL A 208 -0.04 -3.71 11.79
CA VAL A 208 0.76 -3.78 10.57
C VAL A 208 -0.07 -3.62 9.29
N SER A 209 -1.40 -3.79 9.35
CA SER A 209 -2.25 -3.49 8.19
C SER A 209 -2.17 -2.02 7.77
N ILE A 210 -1.79 -1.12 8.69
CA ILE A 210 -1.55 0.29 8.40
C ILE A 210 -0.36 0.47 7.47
N THR A 211 0.73 -0.27 7.67
CA THR A 211 1.89 -0.19 6.76
C THR A 211 1.57 -0.75 5.38
N LEU A 212 0.72 -1.78 5.31
CA LEU A 212 0.34 -2.41 4.06
C LEU A 212 -0.61 -1.55 3.22
N LEU A 213 -1.60 -0.95 3.88
CA LEU A 213 -2.70 -0.25 3.21
C LEU A 213 -2.54 1.27 3.20
N GLY A 214 -1.74 1.82 4.12
CA GLY A 214 -1.61 3.27 4.30
C GLY A 214 -0.85 3.98 3.16
N ASN A 215 0.11 3.30 2.55
CA ASN A 215 0.94 3.80 1.45
C ASN A 215 1.14 2.74 0.35
N GLU A 216 0.12 1.97 0.03
CA GLU A 216 0.11 1.03 -1.13
C GLU A 216 1.13 -0.11 -1.12
N VAL A 217 1.70 -0.46 0.02
CA VAL A 217 2.73 -1.53 0.11
C VAL A 217 2.25 -2.87 -0.43
N VAL A 218 0.93 -3.13 -0.38
CA VAL A 218 0.31 -4.31 -1.00
C VAL A 218 0.54 -4.38 -2.52
N SER A 219 0.91 -3.29 -3.20
CA SER A 219 1.29 -3.33 -4.61
C SER A 219 2.49 -4.24 -4.88
N LEU A 220 3.38 -4.44 -3.90
CA LEU A 220 4.53 -5.34 -4.02
C LEU A 220 4.15 -6.80 -4.29
N ILE A 221 2.90 -7.20 -3.99
CA ILE A 221 2.44 -8.58 -4.28
C ILE A 221 1.62 -8.69 -5.57
N ARG A 222 1.37 -7.59 -6.26
CA ARG A 222 0.61 -7.59 -7.51
C ARG A 222 1.43 -8.18 -8.66
N PRO A 223 0.80 -8.84 -9.62
CA PRO A 223 1.48 -9.48 -10.75
C PRO A 223 2.41 -8.53 -11.53
N GLU A 224 2.05 -7.25 -11.63
CA GLU A 224 2.83 -6.22 -12.32
C GLU A 224 4.25 -6.10 -11.74
N ILE A 225 4.36 -6.12 -10.41
CA ILE A 225 5.66 -6.05 -9.72
C ILE A 225 6.29 -7.42 -9.55
N GLN A 226 5.51 -8.43 -9.16
CA GLN A 226 6.02 -9.79 -8.95
C GLN A 226 6.64 -10.41 -10.21
N SER A 227 6.13 -10.06 -11.40
CA SER A 227 6.65 -10.57 -12.68
C SER A 227 8.09 -10.17 -13.00
N HIS A 228 8.62 -9.14 -12.35
CA HIS A 228 10.02 -8.72 -12.52
C HIS A 228 11.02 -9.61 -11.76
N PHE A 229 10.55 -10.39 -10.80
CA PHE A 229 11.42 -11.26 -9.99
C PHE A 229 11.44 -12.67 -10.56
N THR A 230 12.57 -13.02 -11.17
CA THR A 230 12.78 -14.34 -11.77
C THR A 230 14.04 -14.98 -11.21
N THR A 231 13.99 -16.29 -10.99
CA THR A 231 15.13 -17.08 -10.54
C THR A 231 15.31 -18.23 -11.53
N GLU A 232 16.54 -18.48 -11.96
CA GLU A 232 16.81 -19.55 -12.90
C GLU A 232 16.39 -20.92 -12.35
N GLY A 233 15.50 -21.59 -13.06
CA GLY A 233 14.96 -22.89 -12.67
C GLY A 233 13.83 -22.84 -11.64
N GLY A 234 13.43 -21.64 -11.17
CA GLY A 234 12.35 -21.43 -10.21
C GLY A 234 11.11 -20.80 -10.82
N GLU A 235 10.12 -20.59 -9.97
CA GLU A 235 8.90 -19.87 -10.29
C GLU A 235 9.14 -18.34 -10.25
N THR A 236 8.25 -17.58 -10.87
CA THR A 236 8.30 -16.11 -10.88
C THR A 236 7.71 -15.53 -9.61
N GLY A 237 8.41 -14.61 -8.96
CA GLY A 237 7.97 -13.89 -7.79
C GLY A 237 9.06 -13.66 -6.74
N ALA A 238 8.69 -12.98 -5.69
CA ALA A 238 9.53 -12.69 -4.53
C ALA A 238 8.72 -12.77 -3.24
N TYR A 239 9.37 -13.15 -2.14
CA TYR A 239 8.85 -12.92 -0.79
C TYR A 239 8.79 -11.41 -0.52
N VAL A 240 7.80 -10.99 0.28
CA VAL A 240 7.71 -9.59 0.73
C VAL A 240 7.62 -9.55 2.25
N LEU A 241 8.41 -8.71 2.90
CA LEU A 241 8.40 -8.47 4.33
C LEU A 241 8.21 -6.98 4.61
N SER A 242 7.08 -6.59 5.17
CA SER A 242 6.83 -5.23 5.66
C SER A 242 6.95 -5.20 7.17
N VAL A 243 7.86 -4.37 7.70
CA VAL A 243 8.11 -4.30 9.14
C VAL A 243 7.62 -2.96 9.70
N GLN A 244 6.96 -3.00 10.86
CA GLN A 244 6.42 -1.83 11.53
C GLN A 244 7.10 -1.65 12.89
N CYS A 245 7.67 -0.47 13.14
CA CYS A 245 8.12 -0.08 14.48
C CYS A 245 6.99 0.64 15.24
N PRO A 246 7.02 0.58 16.58
CA PRO A 246 5.94 1.19 17.40
C PRO A 246 5.78 2.69 17.21
N THR A 247 6.82 3.40 16.79
CA THR A 247 6.81 4.86 16.68
C THR A 247 7.36 5.32 15.32
N LYS A 248 8.63 5.65 15.26
CA LYS A 248 9.34 6.13 14.07
C LYS A 248 10.74 5.55 14.03
N TRP A 249 11.20 5.11 12.87
CA TRP A 249 12.57 4.61 12.66
C TRP A 249 13.66 5.63 13.04
N MET A 250 13.35 6.92 12.88
CA MET A 250 14.24 8.04 13.28
C MET A 250 14.24 8.30 14.80
N GLY A 251 13.59 7.45 15.61
CA GLY A 251 13.68 7.50 17.08
C GLY A 251 15.05 7.11 17.56
N THR A 252 15.69 7.98 18.39
CA THR A 252 17.01 7.75 18.97
C THR A 252 16.98 7.84 20.48
N SER A 253 18.07 7.50 21.16
CA SER A 253 18.18 7.69 22.63
C SER A 253 18.14 9.17 23.05
N LYS A 254 18.23 10.10 22.12
CA LYS A 254 18.19 11.55 22.34
C LYS A 254 16.91 12.22 21.83
N GLY A 255 15.95 11.44 21.35
CA GLY A 255 14.72 11.91 20.74
C GLY A 255 14.68 11.59 19.24
N PHE A 256 14.12 12.49 18.44
CA PHE A 256 14.06 12.35 16.99
C PHE A 256 15.39 12.78 16.36
N GLY A 257 15.96 11.98 15.43
CA GLY A 257 17.25 12.25 14.81
C GLY A 257 17.23 12.03 13.30
N HIS A 258 18.13 12.69 12.58
CA HIS A 258 18.28 12.65 11.13
C HIS A 258 19.59 11.98 10.66
N GLY A 259 20.24 11.20 11.53
CA GLY A 259 21.49 10.50 11.26
C GLY A 259 22.60 10.78 12.29
N GLU A 260 22.48 11.83 13.11
CA GLU A 260 23.46 12.20 14.14
C GLU A 260 23.58 11.18 15.28
N TYR A 261 22.56 10.35 15.48
CA TYR A 261 22.53 9.27 16.46
C TYR A 261 21.92 8.00 15.85
N PRO A 262 22.33 6.80 16.33
CA PRO A 262 21.76 5.56 15.83
C PRO A 262 20.27 5.45 16.19
N SER A 263 19.50 4.87 15.27
CA SER A 263 18.11 4.50 15.50
C SER A 263 18.01 3.48 16.65
N LEU A 264 17.04 3.67 17.54
CA LEU A 264 16.71 2.69 18.58
C LEU A 264 16.30 1.32 18.01
N TYR A 265 15.86 1.29 16.78
CA TYR A 265 15.28 0.09 16.14
C TYR A 265 16.26 -0.66 15.23
N ALA A 266 17.51 -0.19 15.08
CA ALA A 266 18.44 -0.77 14.11
C ALA A 266 18.76 -2.25 14.40
N ASP A 267 19.13 -2.57 15.63
CA ASP A 267 19.55 -3.93 16.02
C ASP A 267 18.35 -4.90 16.03
N VAL A 268 17.20 -4.47 16.53
CA VAL A 268 15.99 -5.30 16.55
C VAL A 268 15.46 -5.53 15.14
N LEU A 269 15.53 -4.55 14.23
CA LEU A 269 15.15 -4.71 12.83
C LEU A 269 16.06 -5.72 12.13
N LYS A 270 17.39 -5.60 12.32
CA LYS A 270 18.33 -6.56 11.76
C LYS A 270 18.04 -7.98 12.25
N SER A 271 17.83 -8.13 13.55
CA SER A 271 17.50 -9.44 14.16
C SER A 271 16.14 -9.98 13.68
N CYS A 272 15.15 -9.11 13.43
CA CYS A 272 13.86 -9.48 12.86
C CYS A 272 14.02 -10.04 11.44
N ILE A 273 14.80 -9.36 10.61
CA ILE A 273 15.10 -9.80 9.23
C ILE A 273 15.85 -11.14 9.26
N ASP A 274 16.90 -11.26 10.08
CA ASP A 274 17.67 -12.50 10.22
C ASP A 274 16.75 -13.66 10.64
N SER A 275 15.90 -13.44 11.65
CA SER A 275 14.97 -14.45 12.13
C SER A 275 13.96 -14.88 11.08
N PHE A 276 13.47 -13.93 10.26
CA PHE A 276 12.59 -14.24 9.14
C PHE A 276 13.30 -15.13 8.10
N VAL A 277 14.50 -14.73 7.68
CA VAL A 277 15.30 -15.48 6.70
C VAL A 277 15.70 -16.86 7.23
N ASP A 278 16.02 -16.99 8.51
CA ASP A 278 16.34 -18.30 9.15
C ASP A 278 15.14 -19.24 9.16
N GLN A 279 13.93 -18.72 9.25
CA GLN A 279 12.68 -19.51 9.25
C GLN A 279 12.19 -19.85 7.83
N HIS A 280 12.73 -19.19 6.79
CA HIS A 280 12.38 -19.40 5.39
C HIS A 280 13.63 -19.81 4.58
N PRO A 281 14.01 -21.09 4.64
CA PRO A 281 15.27 -21.58 4.03
C PRO A 281 15.31 -21.49 2.51
N ASP A 282 14.19 -21.26 1.86
CA ASP A 282 14.05 -20.99 0.42
C ASP A 282 14.18 -19.48 0.07
N VAL A 283 14.40 -18.62 1.04
CA VAL A 283 14.81 -17.22 0.78
C VAL A 283 16.32 -17.19 0.48
N ASP A 284 16.67 -16.60 -0.67
CA ASP A 284 18.07 -16.39 -1.06
C ASP A 284 18.70 -15.25 -0.26
N ARG A 285 19.64 -15.60 0.62
CA ARG A 285 20.39 -14.63 1.43
C ARG A 285 21.23 -13.66 0.60
N ASN A 286 21.52 -14.00 -0.66
CA ASN A 286 22.24 -13.14 -1.59
C ASN A 286 21.31 -12.23 -2.40
N ARG A 287 19.99 -12.32 -2.21
CA ARG A 287 18.97 -11.55 -2.94
C ARG A 287 17.94 -10.92 -2.00
N ILE A 288 18.44 -10.29 -0.93
CA ILE A 288 17.63 -9.53 0.02
C ILE A 288 17.67 -8.06 -0.38
N TYR A 289 16.52 -7.48 -0.68
CA TYR A 289 16.36 -6.10 -1.14
C TYR A 289 15.67 -5.25 -0.09
N LEU A 290 16.19 -4.06 0.18
CA LEU A 290 15.69 -3.18 1.23
C LEU A 290 15.22 -1.85 0.67
N GLY A 291 13.97 -1.50 0.92
CA GLY A 291 13.40 -0.18 0.61
C GLY A 291 12.58 0.39 1.75
N GLY A 292 12.22 1.63 1.59
CA GLY A 292 11.35 2.32 2.53
C GLY A 292 11.20 3.78 2.16
N CYS A 293 10.11 4.40 2.61
CA CYS A 293 9.82 5.80 2.29
C CYS A 293 10.01 6.73 3.48
N SER A 294 10.50 7.96 3.24
CA SER A 294 10.59 9.01 4.27
C SER A 294 11.38 8.52 5.49
N ASN A 295 10.72 8.36 6.60
CA ASN A 295 11.24 7.76 7.82
C ASN A 295 11.78 6.33 7.60
N GLY A 296 11.15 5.53 6.74
CA GLY A 296 11.64 4.22 6.29
C GLY A 296 12.84 4.35 5.35
N GLY A 297 12.87 5.36 4.49
CA GLY A 297 14.02 5.69 3.66
C GLY A 297 15.25 6.08 4.49
N PHE A 298 15.05 6.86 5.57
CA PHE A 298 16.08 7.06 6.59
C PHE A 298 16.62 5.73 7.12
N MET A 299 15.72 4.82 7.50
CA MET A 299 16.14 3.54 8.07
C MET A 299 16.81 2.64 7.05
N THR A 300 16.43 2.73 5.76
CA THR A 300 17.11 2.05 4.66
C THR A 300 18.58 2.47 4.60
N MET A 301 18.85 3.78 4.56
CA MET A 301 20.23 4.30 4.59
C MET A 301 20.97 3.90 5.86
N HIS A 302 20.30 4.01 7.01
CA HIS A 302 20.88 3.63 8.29
C HIS A 302 21.29 2.15 8.35
N MET A 303 20.48 1.27 7.78
CA MET A 303 20.77 -0.17 7.73
C MET A 303 21.92 -0.50 6.78
N LEU A 304 22.05 0.18 5.64
CA LEU A 304 23.21 0.03 4.74
C LEU A 304 24.51 0.44 5.44
N ILE A 305 24.51 1.57 6.11
CA ILE A 305 25.69 2.06 6.86
C ILE A 305 26.10 1.07 7.96
N ARG A 306 25.14 0.48 8.66
CA ARG A 306 25.42 -0.43 9.79
C ARG A 306 25.72 -1.87 9.37
N ASN A 307 25.24 -2.28 8.21
CA ASN A 307 25.36 -3.67 7.75
C ASN A 307 25.86 -3.71 6.29
N PRO A 308 27.09 -3.27 6.03
CA PRO A 308 27.62 -3.21 4.67
C PRO A 308 27.61 -4.59 4.03
N ARG A 309 27.21 -4.65 2.75
CA ARG A 309 27.11 -5.86 1.91
C ARG A 309 26.16 -6.94 2.48
N TYR A 310 25.15 -6.53 3.25
CA TYR A 310 24.10 -7.45 3.70
C TYR A 310 22.91 -7.49 2.74
N PHE A 311 22.59 -6.36 2.12
CA PHE A 311 21.50 -6.24 1.15
C PHE A 311 22.04 -6.28 -0.27
N ALA A 312 21.41 -7.06 -1.14
CA ALA A 312 21.84 -7.15 -2.56
C ALA A 312 21.55 -5.86 -3.32
N ALA A 313 20.47 -5.17 -2.96
CA ALA A 313 20.15 -3.83 -3.45
C ALA A 313 19.32 -3.06 -2.41
N ALA A 314 19.33 -1.74 -2.52
CA ALA A 314 18.48 -0.87 -1.73
C ALA A 314 17.83 0.24 -2.58
N TYR A 315 16.60 0.61 -2.22
CA TYR A 315 15.82 1.64 -2.91
C TYR A 315 15.21 2.64 -1.92
N PRO A 316 16.06 3.47 -1.27
CA PRO A 316 15.61 4.51 -0.36
C PRO A 316 14.76 5.53 -1.12
N THR A 317 13.49 5.70 -0.68
CA THR A 317 12.52 6.58 -1.34
C THR A 317 12.24 7.78 -0.46
N CYS A 318 12.33 9.01 -1.01
CA CYS A 318 12.24 10.29 -0.28
C CYS A 318 12.91 10.19 1.10
N GLU A 319 14.15 9.70 1.12
CA GLU A 319 14.86 9.28 2.31
C GLU A 319 15.23 10.47 3.21
N ALA A 320 15.03 10.32 4.52
CA ALA A 320 15.16 11.40 5.49
C ALA A 320 16.49 11.36 6.28
N TYR A 321 17.53 10.70 5.74
CA TYR A 321 18.87 10.71 6.32
C TYR A 321 19.64 11.94 5.79
N MET A 322 19.97 12.89 6.65
CA MET A 322 20.67 14.10 6.20
C MET A 322 22.13 13.79 5.82
N ASP A 323 22.54 14.19 4.62
CA ASP A 323 23.90 14.00 4.11
C ASP A 323 25.00 14.47 5.05
N GLN A 324 24.79 15.57 5.77
CA GLN A 324 25.78 16.11 6.71
C GLN A 324 26.16 15.16 7.86
N TYR A 325 25.34 14.13 8.12
CA TYR A 325 25.60 13.12 9.15
C TYR A 325 26.20 11.83 8.59
N ILE A 326 26.42 11.76 7.27
CA ILE A 326 27.14 10.65 6.63
C ILE A 326 28.61 11.03 6.53
N SER A 327 29.48 10.34 7.25
CA SER A 327 30.94 10.58 7.21
C SER A 327 31.53 10.15 5.85
N ASP A 328 32.71 10.68 5.51
CA ASP A 328 33.40 10.28 4.27
C ASP A 328 33.81 8.79 4.26
N THR A 329 33.97 8.18 5.44
CA THR A 329 34.20 6.74 5.54
C THR A 329 32.94 5.96 5.18
N GLU A 330 31.79 6.38 5.67
CA GLU A 330 30.50 5.77 5.34
C GLU A 330 30.13 5.98 3.85
N ILE A 331 30.42 7.14 3.26
CA ILE A 331 30.29 7.36 1.83
C ILE A 331 31.11 6.34 1.00
N LYS A 332 32.35 6.08 1.42
CA LYS A 332 33.18 5.08 0.73
C LYS A 332 32.61 3.66 0.84
N MET A 333 32.03 3.32 1.98
CA MET A 333 31.34 2.03 2.16
C MET A 333 30.06 1.95 1.30
N LEU A 334 29.25 3.00 1.34
CA LEU A 334 28.02 3.07 0.54
C LEU A 334 28.28 3.08 -0.96
N ALA A 335 29.45 3.57 -1.42
CA ALA A 335 29.84 3.55 -2.82
C ALA A 335 30.03 2.13 -3.40
N GLU A 336 30.21 1.14 -2.51
CA GLU A 336 30.31 -0.29 -2.88
C GLU A 336 28.95 -1.02 -2.85
N GLU A 337 27.87 -0.33 -2.44
CA GLU A 337 26.52 -0.88 -2.38
C GLU A 337 25.77 -0.64 -3.69
N ASN A 338 24.73 -1.44 -3.94
CA ASN A 338 23.79 -1.24 -5.04
C ASN A 338 22.61 -0.41 -4.52
N ILE A 339 22.51 0.85 -4.94
CA ILE A 339 21.50 1.78 -4.42
C ILE A 339 20.78 2.47 -5.58
N TRP A 340 19.46 2.53 -5.52
CA TRP A 340 18.66 3.37 -6.41
C TRP A 340 17.77 4.31 -5.60
N PHE A 341 18.19 5.57 -5.47
CA PHE A 341 17.40 6.62 -4.82
C PHE A 341 16.18 6.99 -5.67
N VAL A 342 15.04 7.19 -5.01
CA VAL A 342 13.81 7.68 -5.65
C VAL A 342 13.33 8.91 -4.89
N GLN A 343 13.22 10.05 -5.58
CA GLN A 343 12.86 11.34 -4.95
C GLN A 343 12.08 12.25 -5.90
N SER A 344 11.33 13.18 -5.35
CA SER A 344 10.73 14.29 -6.08
C SER A 344 11.38 15.62 -5.68
N PHE A 345 11.62 16.48 -6.67
CA PHE A 345 12.32 17.76 -6.48
C PHE A 345 11.45 18.76 -5.70
N ASP A 346 10.13 18.68 -5.82
CA ASP A 346 9.16 19.53 -5.12
C ASP A 346 8.80 19.00 -3.71
N ASP A 347 9.51 17.98 -3.19
CA ASP A 347 9.34 17.50 -1.82
C ASP A 347 9.73 18.57 -0.80
N THR A 348 8.74 19.15 -0.14
CA THR A 348 8.92 20.15 0.93
C THR A 348 9.04 19.53 2.32
N THR A 349 8.81 18.24 2.46
CA THR A 349 8.91 17.51 3.74
C THR A 349 10.34 16.99 3.96
N VAL A 350 10.92 16.38 2.93
CA VAL A 350 12.31 15.91 2.91
C VAL A 350 12.98 16.53 1.69
N ALA A 351 13.61 17.69 1.91
CA ALA A 351 14.22 18.44 0.82
C ALA A 351 15.39 17.68 0.20
N ALA A 352 15.31 17.35 -1.08
CA ALA A 352 16.34 16.62 -1.81
C ALA A 352 17.73 17.29 -1.70
N ALA A 353 17.78 18.62 -1.64
CA ALA A 353 19.00 19.43 -1.56
C ALA A 353 19.82 19.22 -0.27
N THR A 354 19.26 18.67 0.79
CA THR A 354 19.95 18.40 2.06
C THR A 354 20.06 16.91 2.40
N HIS A 355 19.47 16.06 1.57
CA HIS A 355 19.41 14.62 1.77
C HIS A 355 20.02 13.89 0.57
N CYS A 356 19.23 13.36 -0.32
CA CYS A 356 19.69 12.45 -1.37
C CYS A 356 20.62 13.09 -2.43
N ILE A 357 20.42 14.36 -2.83
CA ILE A 357 21.27 14.98 -3.86
C ILE A 357 22.74 15.05 -3.42
N PRO A 358 23.10 15.70 -2.30
CA PRO A 358 24.50 15.78 -1.89
C PRO A 358 25.08 14.39 -1.59
N THR A 359 24.30 13.47 -1.06
CA THR A 359 24.72 12.08 -0.84
C THR A 359 25.07 11.39 -2.15
N PHE A 360 24.20 11.47 -3.16
CA PHE A 360 24.44 10.92 -4.48
C PHE A 360 25.71 11.51 -5.10
N GLN A 361 25.88 12.82 -5.11
CA GLN A 361 27.06 13.49 -5.65
C GLN A 361 28.36 13.05 -4.95
N ARG A 362 28.33 12.89 -3.60
CA ARG A 362 29.48 12.36 -2.85
C ARG A 362 29.78 10.91 -3.20
N LEU A 363 28.77 10.08 -3.43
CA LEU A 363 28.93 8.69 -3.87
C LEU A 363 29.56 8.64 -5.28
N MET A 364 29.15 9.52 -6.21
CA MET A 364 29.78 9.63 -7.52
C MET A 364 31.25 10.02 -7.41
N ARG A 365 31.59 11.02 -6.60
CA ARG A 365 32.99 11.40 -6.34
C ARG A 365 33.81 10.28 -5.69
N ALA A 366 33.17 9.44 -4.88
CA ALA A 366 33.81 8.26 -4.27
C ALA A 366 33.99 7.10 -5.27
N GLY A 367 33.47 7.20 -6.48
CA GLY A 367 33.63 6.21 -7.55
C GLY A 367 32.59 5.09 -7.53
N ALA A 368 31.41 5.33 -6.96
CA ALA A 368 30.31 4.36 -6.97
C ALA A 368 30.00 3.88 -8.41
N LYS A 369 29.75 2.58 -8.55
CA LYS A 369 29.52 1.92 -9.84
C LYS A 369 28.06 1.57 -10.10
N ASN A 370 27.31 1.32 -9.04
CA ASN A 370 25.93 0.88 -9.13
C ASN A 370 25.04 1.66 -8.16
N VAL A 371 25.19 2.99 -8.19
CA VAL A 371 24.35 3.92 -7.45
C VAL A 371 23.62 4.80 -8.44
N TRP A 372 22.31 4.85 -8.36
CA TRP A 372 21.39 5.49 -9.30
C TRP A 372 20.44 6.44 -8.55
N MET A 373 19.85 7.39 -9.26
CA MET A 373 18.90 8.33 -8.69
C MET A 373 17.81 8.68 -9.70
N SER A 374 16.56 8.34 -9.39
CA SER A 374 15.40 8.93 -10.07
C SER A 374 14.97 10.19 -9.35
N MET A 375 15.00 11.32 -10.06
CA MET A 375 14.55 12.62 -9.56
C MET A 375 13.37 13.09 -10.38
N PHE A 376 12.16 12.92 -9.83
CA PHE A 376 10.94 13.41 -10.45
C PHE A 376 10.80 14.92 -10.24
N GLU A 377 10.20 15.64 -11.19
CA GLU A 377 9.91 17.05 -11.05
C GLU A 377 8.84 17.28 -9.97
N SER A 378 7.79 16.47 -10.00
CA SER A 378 6.66 16.49 -9.07
C SER A 378 6.01 15.09 -9.01
N VAL A 379 5.15 14.85 -8.04
CA VAL A 379 4.37 13.61 -7.98
C VAL A 379 2.99 13.82 -8.59
N MET A 380 2.69 13.02 -9.60
CA MET A 380 1.40 13.01 -10.28
C MET A 380 0.68 11.70 -10.05
N GLY A 381 -0.63 11.77 -9.87
CA GLY A 381 -1.46 10.57 -9.67
C GLY A 381 -1.40 9.60 -10.85
N MET A 382 -1.26 8.33 -10.54
CA MET A 382 -1.32 7.22 -11.49
C MET A 382 -2.74 6.61 -11.50
N ASP A 383 -3.41 6.57 -10.33
CA ASP A 383 -4.82 6.18 -10.19
C ASP A 383 -5.77 7.24 -10.81
N ASP A 384 -5.40 8.52 -10.73
CA ASP A 384 -6.12 9.66 -11.35
C ASP A 384 -5.10 10.51 -12.14
N PRO A 385 -4.82 10.15 -13.40
CA PRO A 385 -3.81 10.81 -14.21
C PRO A 385 -4.04 12.30 -14.35
N GLY A 386 -3.04 13.08 -13.96
CA GLY A 386 -3.11 14.55 -13.97
C GLY A 386 -3.48 15.17 -12.62
N MET A 387 -3.87 14.39 -11.61
CA MET A 387 -4.06 14.90 -10.26
C MET A 387 -2.68 15.14 -9.60
N PRO A 388 -2.35 16.37 -9.18
CA PRO A 388 -1.11 16.61 -8.46
C PRO A 388 -1.21 16.01 -7.05
N ILE A 389 -0.18 15.26 -6.65
CA ILE A 389 0.00 14.71 -5.31
C ILE A 389 1.12 15.49 -4.62
N MET A 390 1.16 15.50 -3.31
CA MET A 390 2.25 16.12 -2.55
C MET A 390 3.59 15.48 -2.95
N GLY A 391 4.61 16.28 -3.29
CA GLY A 391 5.90 15.81 -3.77
C GLY A 391 6.60 14.81 -2.86
N HIS A 392 6.29 14.82 -1.57
CA HIS A 392 6.79 13.82 -0.62
C HIS A 392 6.37 12.38 -0.94
N PHE A 393 5.36 12.17 -1.78
CA PHE A 393 4.78 10.84 -2.04
C PHE A 393 5.42 10.13 -3.24
N ALA A 394 6.73 10.32 -3.45
CA ALA A 394 7.47 9.70 -4.55
C ALA A 394 7.38 8.15 -4.58
N TRP A 395 7.02 7.50 -3.45
CA TRP A 395 6.74 6.06 -3.44
C TRP A 395 5.54 5.64 -4.31
N CYS A 396 4.65 6.57 -4.69
CA CYS A 396 3.59 6.31 -5.65
C CYS A 396 4.18 5.80 -6.97
N TYR A 397 5.29 6.37 -7.44
CA TYR A 397 5.98 5.90 -8.63
C TYR A 397 6.62 4.51 -8.44
N VAL A 398 7.13 4.20 -7.24
CA VAL A 398 7.65 2.87 -6.93
C VAL A 398 6.54 1.83 -7.01
N PHE A 399 5.41 2.05 -6.33
CA PHE A 399 4.32 1.08 -6.24
C PHE A 399 3.49 0.96 -7.52
N ASN A 400 3.65 1.86 -8.47
CA ASN A 400 3.04 1.80 -9.80
C ASN A 400 4.04 1.42 -10.91
N ASP A 401 5.21 0.86 -10.53
CA ASP A 401 6.25 0.40 -11.48
C ASP A 401 6.72 1.49 -12.47
N ALA A 402 6.69 2.76 -12.04
CA ALA A 402 6.95 3.93 -12.88
C ALA A 402 8.37 4.50 -12.72
N VAL A 403 9.22 3.87 -11.90
CA VAL A 403 10.63 4.24 -11.72
C VAL A 403 11.45 3.51 -12.79
N THR A 404 11.66 4.17 -13.94
CA THR A 404 12.24 3.52 -15.13
C THR A 404 13.57 4.10 -15.57
N LEU A 405 13.86 5.34 -15.20
CA LEU A 405 15.09 6.03 -15.61
C LEU A 405 15.76 6.68 -14.40
N SER A 406 17.05 6.88 -14.49
CA SER A 406 17.92 7.53 -13.50
C SER A 406 18.60 8.76 -14.08
N GLN A 407 19.11 9.63 -13.23
CA GLN A 407 20.11 10.63 -13.57
C GLN A 407 21.39 9.94 -14.05
N GLU A 408 22.22 10.66 -14.81
CA GLU A 408 23.57 10.20 -15.13
C GLU A 408 24.42 9.99 -13.88
N GLN A 409 25.31 9.01 -13.90
CA GLN A 409 26.23 8.72 -12.79
C GLN A 409 27.40 9.74 -12.78
N THR A 410 27.06 10.99 -12.46
CA THR A 410 28.02 12.10 -12.35
C THR A 410 27.78 12.86 -11.03
N ASP A 411 28.76 13.64 -10.61
CA ASP A 411 28.61 14.56 -9.46
C ASP A 411 28.12 15.96 -9.88
N GLY A 412 27.62 16.08 -11.10
CA GLY A 412 27.03 17.30 -11.64
C GLY A 412 25.63 17.61 -11.13
N ASP A 413 24.96 18.53 -11.81
CA ASP A 413 23.61 18.95 -11.46
C ASP A 413 22.60 17.80 -11.71
N VAL A 414 21.69 17.65 -10.77
CA VAL A 414 20.53 16.75 -10.88
C VAL A 414 19.41 17.50 -11.61
N VAL A 415 18.90 16.93 -12.70
CA VAL A 415 17.86 17.54 -13.53
C VAL A 415 16.55 16.79 -13.33
N PRO A 416 15.57 17.38 -12.61
CA PRO A 416 14.28 16.73 -12.38
C PRO A 416 13.51 16.51 -13.69
N THR A 417 12.81 15.37 -13.78
CA THR A 417 11.92 15.06 -14.91
C THR A 417 10.86 14.04 -14.53
N ASN A 418 9.62 14.23 -14.97
CA ASN A 418 8.55 13.26 -14.78
C ASN A 418 8.60 12.11 -15.80
N ASN A 419 9.57 12.09 -16.70
CA ASN A 419 9.81 10.96 -17.59
C ASN A 419 10.68 9.91 -16.89
N GLY A 420 10.06 9.02 -16.09
CA GLY A 420 10.75 7.92 -15.41
C GLY A 420 11.80 8.33 -14.36
N GLY A 421 11.94 9.64 -14.07
CA GLY A 421 12.87 10.19 -13.08
C GLY A 421 14.28 10.50 -13.60
N GLY A 422 14.54 10.39 -14.91
CA GLY A 422 15.88 10.65 -15.48
C GLY A 422 15.98 10.43 -16.96
N THR A 423 17.20 10.13 -17.41
CA THR A 423 17.55 9.96 -18.84
C THR A 423 18.28 8.64 -19.15
N VAL A 424 18.73 7.92 -18.12
CA VAL A 424 19.54 6.71 -18.25
C VAL A 424 18.80 5.50 -17.70
N ALA A 425 18.73 4.41 -18.45
CA ALA A 425 18.27 3.11 -17.95
C ALA A 425 19.40 2.44 -17.15
N PRO A 426 19.28 2.27 -15.82
CA PRO A 426 20.32 1.67 -14.99
C PRO A 426 20.71 0.27 -15.49
N GLN A 427 21.96 0.11 -15.88
CA GLN A 427 22.51 -1.14 -16.44
C GLN A 427 21.68 -1.73 -17.62
N GLY A 428 20.83 -0.92 -18.26
CA GLY A 428 19.96 -1.35 -19.37
C GLY A 428 18.64 -2.00 -18.92
N HIS A 429 18.33 -2.02 -17.65
CA HIS A 429 17.06 -2.55 -17.12
C HIS A 429 15.91 -1.59 -17.38
N ALA A 430 14.70 -2.14 -17.56
CA ALA A 430 13.52 -1.36 -17.92
C ALA A 430 12.97 -0.55 -16.74
N ASN A 431 13.15 -1.02 -15.50
CA ASN A 431 12.65 -0.38 -14.29
C ASN A 431 13.46 -0.77 -13.04
N LEU A 432 13.06 -0.19 -11.91
CA LEU A 432 13.66 -0.43 -10.61
C LEU A 432 13.65 -1.91 -10.20
N PHE A 433 12.55 -2.62 -10.42
CA PHE A 433 12.41 -4.00 -9.95
C PHE A 433 13.20 -5.00 -10.81
N GLU A 434 13.29 -4.80 -12.12
CA GLU A 434 14.21 -5.58 -12.96
C GLU A 434 15.67 -5.34 -12.56
N TRP A 435 16.05 -4.08 -12.33
CA TRP A 435 17.39 -3.77 -11.84
C TRP A 435 17.65 -4.43 -10.48
N MET A 436 16.70 -4.37 -9.54
CA MET A 436 16.85 -5.06 -8.25
C MET A 436 17.06 -6.56 -8.42
N ASN A 437 16.22 -7.21 -9.23
CA ASN A 437 16.30 -8.65 -9.46
C ASN A 437 17.65 -9.09 -10.03
N ALA A 438 18.33 -8.24 -10.79
CA ALA A 438 19.66 -8.51 -11.33
C ALA A 438 20.78 -8.39 -10.29
N GLN A 439 20.53 -7.80 -9.11
CA GLN A 439 21.55 -7.64 -8.09
C GLN A 439 21.60 -8.88 -7.18
N VAL A 440 22.79 -9.49 -7.14
CA VAL A 440 23.08 -10.67 -6.31
C VAL A 440 24.37 -10.43 -5.56
N LEU A 441 24.39 -10.64 -4.24
CA LEU A 441 25.62 -10.58 -3.46
C LEU A 441 26.51 -11.75 -3.87
N THR A 442 27.67 -11.45 -4.43
CA THR A 442 28.73 -12.43 -4.63
C THR A 442 29.57 -12.53 -3.37
N ALA A 443 29.97 -13.74 -3.00
CA ALA A 443 30.96 -13.92 -1.95
C ALA A 443 32.21 -13.07 -2.33
N PRO A 444 32.85 -12.36 -1.38
CA PRO A 444 34.06 -11.65 -1.67
C PRO A 444 35.04 -12.65 -2.28
N GLU A 445 35.63 -12.31 -3.44
CA GLU A 445 36.72 -13.10 -4.01
C GLU A 445 37.78 -13.22 -2.90
N ILE A 446 38.00 -14.44 -2.43
CA ILE A 446 39.13 -14.72 -1.56
C ILE A 446 40.35 -14.60 -2.45
N THR A 447 40.86 -13.38 -2.62
CA THR A 447 42.20 -13.20 -3.15
C THR A 447 43.14 -13.87 -2.17
N ASN A 448 43.58 -15.09 -2.51
CA ASN A 448 44.61 -15.79 -1.77
C ASN A 448 45.76 -14.83 -1.46
N PRO A 449 46.06 -14.54 -0.20
CA PRO A 449 47.25 -13.78 0.08
C PRO A 449 48.43 -14.59 -0.48
N ARG A 450 49.11 -14.06 -1.48
CA ARG A 450 50.41 -14.61 -1.87
C ARG A 450 51.31 -14.48 -0.66
N TRP A 451 51.68 -15.61 -0.13
CA TRP A 451 52.77 -15.75 0.85
C TRP A 451 54.09 -15.26 0.27
#